data_2fd1e1a29e2a38d52887cc21d0ffe301
#
_entry.id   2fd1e1a29e2a38d52887cc21d0ffe301
#
_cell.length_a   1.000
_cell.length_b   1.000
_cell.length_c   1.000
_cell.angle_alpha   90.00
_cell.angle_beta   90.00
_cell.angle_gamma   90.00
#
_symmetry.space_group_name_H-M   'P 1'
#
loop_
_entity.id
_entity.type
_entity.pdbx_description
1 polymer ?
#
loop_
_entity_poly.entity_id
_entity_poly.type
_entity_poly.pdbx_seq_one_letter_code
_entity_poly.pdbx_strand_id
1 'polypeptide(L)'
;MELFATDRDRLAFLLETDAALDLDFEALEARAGELVTEELPPDKRPKYITNYIGSKQKLVDWIWKHTPEDVESVVDAFSGSGVVAYMYKTKGLQVLANDRLRYCYHAARAIIENRNVRLTDDDLEMLLADNPKAGTFVRDNFKGIFFAKGVHGLIDTIRANIDKLEGYKKDIALFALGKTCMSGKGGFGHFSSSTRYGKREDTPEEFRKRFRKNVARINALVFDNGKECKACRKDVNEFLPEVKADLAYFDPPYATEFSTTNYEKAYHFVEGLMTYWKGLTLVEDSKTKHYET
;
A
#
# COMPACT_ATOMS: atom_id res chain seq x y z
N MET A 1 16.78 17.60 13.93
CA MET A 1 16.04 17.33 15.18
C MET A 1 15.72 15.86 15.18
N GLU A 2 16.46 15.07 15.95
CA GLU A 2 16.28 13.64 16.06
C GLU A 2 14.98 13.36 16.83
N LEU A 3 13.96 12.84 16.14
CA LEU A 3 12.65 12.53 16.73
C LEU A 3 12.65 11.23 17.56
N PHE A 4 13.72 10.42 17.47
CA PHE A 4 13.85 9.16 18.22
C PHE A 4 15.32 8.90 18.56
N ALA A 5 15.60 8.64 19.83
CA ALA A 5 16.97 8.40 20.33
C ALA A 5 17.54 7.02 19.92
N THR A 6 16.67 6.05 19.57
CA THR A 6 17.09 4.70 19.16
C THR A 6 16.11 4.07 18.15
N ASP A 7 16.59 3.08 17.39
CA ASP A 7 15.73 2.23 16.53
C ASP A 7 14.64 1.50 17.34
N ARG A 8 14.87 1.29 18.63
CA ARG A 8 13.92 0.65 19.55
C ARG A 8 12.75 1.54 19.88
N ASP A 9 12.97 2.86 20.06
CA ASP A 9 11.91 3.84 20.33
C ASP A 9 11.03 4.03 19.08
N ARG A 10 11.65 3.98 17.90
CA ARG A 10 10.95 4.00 16.62
C ARG A 10 10.09 2.75 16.41
N LEU A 11 10.59 1.58 16.84
CA LEU A 11 9.87 0.31 16.76
C LEU A 11 8.70 0.27 17.77
N ALA A 12 8.91 0.71 19.01
CA ALA A 12 7.88 0.79 20.04
C ALA A 12 6.73 1.69 19.61
N PHE A 13 7.04 2.86 19.07
CA PHE A 13 6.04 3.79 18.57
C PHE A 13 5.23 3.24 17.36
N LEU A 14 5.86 2.49 16.45
CA LEU A 14 5.16 1.84 15.34
C LEU A 14 4.23 0.71 15.81
N LEU A 15 4.63 -0.02 16.86
CA LEU A 15 3.85 -1.09 17.46
C LEU A 15 2.65 -0.54 18.27
N GLU A 16 2.84 0.55 19.01
CA GLU A 16 1.77 1.20 19.76
C GLU A 16 0.70 1.83 18.85
N THR A 17 1.11 2.43 17.72
CA THR A 17 0.16 2.98 16.74
C THR A 17 -0.62 1.90 16.00
N ASP A 18 -0.01 0.76 15.66
CA ASP A 18 -0.73 -0.36 15.05
C ASP A 18 -1.72 -1.01 16.04
N ALA A 19 -1.36 -1.14 17.32
CA ALA A 19 -2.22 -1.74 18.34
C ALA A 19 -3.44 -0.85 18.69
N ALA A 20 -3.25 0.46 18.82
CA ALA A 20 -4.35 1.40 19.11
C ALA A 20 -5.38 1.49 17.96
N LEU A 21 -4.93 1.28 16.72
CA LEU A 21 -5.77 1.30 15.53
C LEU A 21 -6.43 -0.04 15.25
N ASP A 22 -5.81 -1.13 15.67
CA ASP A 22 -6.45 -2.44 15.66
C ASP A 22 -7.68 -2.47 16.56
N LEU A 23 -7.68 -1.75 17.68
CA LEU A 23 -8.83 -1.66 18.62
C LEU A 23 -10.03 -0.93 17.99
N ASP A 24 -9.85 0.19 17.30
CA ASP A 24 -10.92 0.91 16.62
C ASP A 24 -11.49 0.11 15.44
N PHE A 25 -10.65 -0.65 14.76
CA PHE A 25 -11.05 -1.45 13.61
C PHE A 25 -11.65 -2.80 14.04
N GLU A 26 -11.19 -3.41 15.13
CA GLU A 26 -11.84 -4.59 15.73
C GLU A 26 -13.25 -4.27 16.20
N ALA A 27 -13.51 -3.05 16.67
CA ALA A 27 -14.85 -2.59 16.99
C ALA A 27 -15.74 -2.41 15.75
N LEU A 28 -15.17 -2.02 14.61
CA LEU A 28 -15.85 -1.97 13.30
C LEU A 28 -16.10 -3.38 12.72
N GLU A 29 -15.10 -4.27 12.77
CA GLU A 29 -15.24 -5.68 12.35
C GLU A 29 -16.22 -6.46 13.23
N ALA A 30 -16.20 -6.26 14.56
CA ALA A 30 -17.12 -6.90 15.49
C ALA A 30 -18.59 -6.44 15.31
N ARG A 31 -18.80 -5.25 14.74
CA ARG A 31 -20.14 -4.72 14.46
C ARG A 31 -20.71 -5.19 13.13
N ALA A 32 -19.86 -5.57 12.15
CA ALA A 32 -20.32 -5.81 10.79
C ALA A 32 -20.25 -7.29 10.35
N GLY A 33 -19.28 -8.09 10.82
CA GLY A 33 -19.08 -9.47 10.28
C GLY A 33 -18.91 -9.54 8.76
N GLU A 34 -19.11 -8.42 8.06
CA GLU A 34 -19.19 -8.25 6.62
C GLU A 34 -18.21 -7.15 6.16
N LEU A 35 -17.77 -7.22 4.91
CA LEU A 35 -16.97 -6.15 4.31
C LEU A 35 -17.78 -4.85 4.25
N VAL A 36 -17.09 -3.72 4.44
CA VAL A 36 -17.67 -2.40 4.19
C VAL A 36 -17.95 -2.27 2.70
N THR A 37 -19.21 -2.39 2.31
CA THR A 37 -19.68 -2.32 0.92
C THR A 37 -20.26 -0.96 0.56
N GLU A 38 -20.57 -0.13 1.55
CA GLU A 38 -21.12 1.21 1.40
C GLU A 38 -20.12 2.30 1.83
N GLU A 39 -20.36 3.53 1.40
CA GLU A 39 -19.55 4.66 1.81
C GLU A 39 -19.77 5.00 3.29
N LEU A 40 -18.67 5.12 4.03
CA LEU A 40 -18.74 5.54 5.44
C LEU A 40 -18.85 7.07 5.54
N PRO A 41 -19.65 7.58 6.50
CA PRO A 41 -19.65 8.99 6.85
C PRO A 41 -18.26 9.50 7.22
N PRO A 42 -17.94 10.79 6.99
CA PRO A 42 -16.60 11.33 7.22
C PRO A 42 -16.05 11.08 8.63
N ASP A 43 -16.88 11.17 9.66
CA ASP A 43 -16.56 10.95 11.07
C ASP A 43 -16.32 9.48 11.44
N LYS A 44 -16.73 8.54 10.57
CA LYS A 44 -16.55 7.10 10.74
C LYS A 44 -15.51 6.48 9.82
N ARG A 45 -14.90 7.28 8.93
CA ARG A 45 -13.83 6.78 8.06
C ARG A 45 -12.57 6.54 8.89
N PRO A 46 -11.92 5.37 8.74
CA PRO A 46 -10.68 5.09 9.46
C PRO A 46 -9.57 6.04 9.00
N LYS A 47 -8.64 6.35 9.90
CA LYS A 47 -7.40 7.02 9.50
C LYS A 47 -6.63 6.14 8.51
N TYR A 48 -6.14 6.74 7.43
CA TYR A 48 -5.28 6.03 6.51
C TYR A 48 -3.86 5.91 7.07
N ILE A 49 -3.45 4.68 7.31
CA ILE A 49 -2.16 4.33 7.90
C ILE A 49 -1.41 3.38 6.99
N THR A 50 -0.11 3.57 6.96
CA THR A 50 0.78 2.86 6.05
C THR A 50 2.14 2.61 6.70
N ASN A 51 2.75 1.47 6.35
CA ASN A 51 4.10 1.09 6.77
C ASN A 51 5.15 1.50 5.73
N TYR A 52 4.84 2.48 4.88
CA TYR A 52 5.72 2.94 3.81
C TYR A 52 6.87 3.79 4.36
N ILE A 53 8.11 3.54 3.87
CA ILE A 53 9.30 4.30 4.27
C ILE A 53 9.11 5.77 3.89
N GLY A 54 9.36 6.66 4.82
CA GLY A 54 9.21 8.11 4.60
C GLY A 54 7.76 8.60 4.65
N SER A 55 6.77 7.75 5.01
CA SER A 55 5.37 8.17 5.12
C SER A 55 5.20 9.39 6.01
N LYS A 56 4.41 10.35 5.55
CA LYS A 56 4.08 11.60 6.24
C LYS A 56 2.83 11.51 7.12
N GLN A 57 2.37 10.29 7.45
CA GLN A 57 1.13 10.09 8.24
C GLN A 57 1.09 10.85 9.57
N LYS A 58 2.25 11.13 10.19
CA LYS A 58 2.36 11.92 11.41
C LYS A 58 2.37 13.43 11.18
N LEU A 59 2.55 13.84 9.94
CA LEU A 59 2.68 15.22 9.54
C LEU A 59 1.46 15.75 8.78
N VAL A 60 0.46 14.91 8.49
CA VAL A 60 -0.69 15.32 7.67
C VAL A 60 -1.43 16.52 8.23
N ASP A 61 -1.63 16.60 9.55
CA ASP A 61 -2.30 17.72 10.19
C ASP A 61 -1.43 19.00 10.11
N TRP A 62 -0.12 18.85 10.24
CA TRP A 62 0.82 19.97 10.08
C TRP A 62 0.85 20.44 8.62
N ILE A 63 0.92 19.54 7.65
CA ILE A 63 0.89 19.85 6.22
C ILE A 63 -0.41 20.60 5.88
N TRP A 64 -1.56 20.08 6.35
CA TRP A 64 -2.84 20.75 6.15
C TRP A 64 -2.87 22.17 6.74
N LYS A 65 -2.38 22.36 7.94
CA LYS A 65 -2.32 23.69 8.60
C LYS A 65 -1.49 24.72 7.81
N HIS A 66 -0.55 24.27 6.97
CA HIS A 66 0.30 25.12 6.15
C HIS A 66 -0.14 25.17 4.69
N THR A 67 -1.25 24.53 4.34
CA THR A 67 -1.87 24.64 3.02
C THR A 67 -2.62 25.96 2.94
N PRO A 68 -2.43 26.78 1.88
CA PRO A 68 -3.20 28.01 1.68
C PRO A 68 -4.72 27.74 1.63
N GLU A 69 -5.53 28.70 2.10
CA GLU A 69 -6.97 28.52 2.24
C GLU A 69 -7.73 28.52 0.89
N ASP A 70 -7.16 29.14 -0.16
CA ASP A 70 -7.76 29.30 -1.48
C ASP A 70 -7.43 28.17 -2.47
N VAL A 71 -6.81 27.07 -1.99
CA VAL A 71 -6.46 25.90 -2.80
C VAL A 71 -7.68 25.00 -3.03
N GLU A 72 -8.01 24.72 -4.28
CA GLU A 72 -9.04 23.77 -4.69
C GLU A 72 -8.46 22.48 -5.31
N SER A 73 -7.24 22.55 -5.83
CA SER A 73 -6.58 21.45 -6.53
C SER A 73 -5.13 21.29 -6.11
N VAL A 74 -4.67 20.03 -5.96
CA VAL A 74 -3.32 19.69 -5.52
C VAL A 74 -2.71 18.63 -6.43
N VAL A 75 -1.46 18.84 -6.83
CA VAL A 75 -0.58 17.81 -7.38
C VAL A 75 0.27 17.26 -6.24
N ASP A 76 0.17 15.94 -5.97
CA ASP A 76 1.12 15.19 -5.15
C ASP A 76 2.09 14.46 -6.10
N ALA A 77 3.26 15.06 -6.32
CA ALA A 77 4.19 14.66 -7.37
C ALA A 77 4.94 13.35 -7.07
N PHE A 78 5.05 12.98 -5.78
CA PHE A 78 5.74 11.78 -5.27
C PHE A 78 4.86 11.13 -4.20
N SER A 79 3.69 10.65 -4.60
CA SER A 79 2.62 10.30 -3.66
C SER A 79 2.97 9.14 -2.70
N GLY A 80 3.95 8.30 -3.04
CA GLY A 80 4.38 7.19 -2.21
C GLY A 80 3.20 6.32 -1.80
N SER A 81 2.97 6.21 -0.50
CA SER A 81 1.79 5.49 0.03
C SER A 81 0.45 6.18 -0.24
N GLY A 82 0.44 7.43 -0.71
CA GLY A 82 -0.77 8.21 -0.93
C GLY A 82 -1.35 8.89 0.31
N VAL A 83 -0.64 8.93 1.43
CA VAL A 83 -1.20 9.44 2.70
C VAL A 83 -1.49 10.95 2.66
N VAL A 84 -0.65 11.74 2.00
CA VAL A 84 -0.85 13.20 1.84
C VAL A 84 -1.94 13.45 0.81
N ALA A 85 -1.90 12.75 -0.34
CA ALA A 85 -2.96 12.79 -1.34
C ALA A 85 -4.34 12.45 -0.74
N TYR A 86 -4.41 11.39 0.11
CA TYR A 86 -5.64 11.02 0.78
C TYR A 86 -6.13 12.09 1.75
N MET A 87 -5.23 12.70 2.53
CA MET A 87 -5.56 13.84 3.40
C MET A 87 -6.19 14.97 2.59
N TYR A 88 -5.59 15.40 1.48
CA TYR A 88 -6.16 16.45 0.62
C TYR A 88 -7.53 16.05 0.04
N LYS A 89 -7.71 14.78 -0.37
CA LYS A 89 -9.01 14.27 -0.79
C LYS A 89 -10.06 14.38 0.32
N THR A 90 -9.71 14.05 1.58
CA THR A 90 -10.64 14.18 2.73
C THR A 90 -11.00 15.63 3.05
N LYS A 91 -10.18 16.58 2.63
CA LYS A 91 -10.43 18.02 2.76
C LYS A 91 -11.25 18.59 1.60
N GLY A 92 -11.70 17.74 0.67
CA GLY A 92 -12.55 18.14 -0.45
C GLY A 92 -11.81 18.69 -1.66
N LEU A 93 -10.49 18.59 -1.72
CA LEU A 93 -9.70 19.09 -2.84
C LEU A 93 -9.67 18.09 -4.00
N GLN A 94 -9.52 18.59 -5.22
CA GLN A 94 -9.14 17.77 -6.37
C GLN A 94 -7.68 17.35 -6.21
N VAL A 95 -7.38 16.05 -6.36
CA VAL A 95 -6.03 15.52 -6.15
C VAL A 95 -5.54 14.80 -7.40
N LEU A 96 -4.35 15.19 -7.85
CA LEU A 96 -3.59 14.53 -8.90
C LEU A 96 -2.37 13.86 -8.26
N ALA A 97 -2.46 12.55 -8.00
CA ALA A 97 -1.41 11.78 -7.33
C ALA A 97 -0.52 11.09 -8.37
N ASN A 98 0.79 11.27 -8.30
CA ASN A 98 1.75 10.60 -9.17
C ASN A 98 2.80 9.84 -8.38
N ASP A 99 3.15 8.65 -8.85
CA ASP A 99 4.32 7.94 -8.37
C ASP A 99 4.87 7.03 -9.47
N ARG A 100 6.18 6.77 -9.46
CA ARG A 100 6.83 5.88 -10.41
C ARG A 100 6.57 4.41 -10.11
N LEU A 101 6.42 4.05 -8.82
CA LEU A 101 6.20 2.69 -8.37
C LEU A 101 4.77 2.22 -8.66
N ARG A 102 4.65 1.01 -9.23
CA ARG A 102 3.34 0.39 -9.53
C ARG A 102 2.51 0.20 -8.28
N TYR A 103 3.13 -0.24 -7.19
CA TYR A 103 2.43 -0.42 -5.91
C TYR A 103 1.78 0.89 -5.44
N CYS A 104 2.51 1.99 -5.48
CA CYS A 104 2.01 3.32 -5.12
C CYS A 104 0.89 3.79 -6.07
N TYR A 105 1.06 3.55 -7.37
CA TYR A 105 0.03 3.82 -8.37
C TYR A 105 -1.27 3.06 -8.09
N HIS A 106 -1.21 1.74 -7.83
CA HIS A 106 -2.39 0.95 -7.50
C HIS A 106 -3.03 1.40 -6.17
N ALA A 107 -2.22 1.83 -5.18
CA ALA A 107 -2.73 2.43 -3.96
C ALA A 107 -3.51 3.72 -4.26
N ALA A 108 -2.93 4.64 -5.03
CA ALA A 108 -3.59 5.89 -5.43
C ALA A 108 -4.87 5.64 -6.25
N ARG A 109 -4.85 4.68 -7.17
CA ARG A 109 -6.06 4.28 -7.91
C ARG A 109 -7.14 3.74 -6.98
N ALA A 110 -6.77 2.92 -6.01
CA ALA A 110 -7.71 2.30 -5.09
C ALA A 110 -8.42 3.29 -4.16
N ILE A 111 -7.72 4.32 -3.66
CA ILE A 111 -8.27 5.20 -2.60
C ILE A 111 -8.32 6.69 -2.94
N ILE A 112 -7.58 7.15 -3.97
CA ILE A 112 -7.61 8.55 -4.40
C ILE A 112 -8.53 8.73 -5.61
N GLU A 113 -8.27 8.04 -6.71
CA GLU A 113 -9.05 8.13 -7.94
C GLU A 113 -10.41 7.45 -7.83
N ASN A 114 -10.46 6.27 -7.20
CA ASN A 114 -11.69 5.53 -6.97
C ASN A 114 -12.66 6.30 -6.08
N ARG A 115 -13.92 6.36 -6.50
CA ARG A 115 -14.98 7.12 -5.81
C ARG A 115 -15.94 6.23 -5.03
N ASN A 116 -16.26 5.03 -5.54
CA ASN A 116 -17.35 4.21 -5.01
C ASN A 116 -17.18 2.70 -5.18
N VAL A 117 -16.20 2.23 -5.94
CA VAL A 117 -16.00 0.80 -6.18
C VAL A 117 -15.34 0.15 -4.97
N ARG A 118 -15.90 -0.97 -4.52
CA ARG A 118 -15.41 -1.78 -3.40
C ARG A 118 -15.38 -3.25 -3.79
N LEU A 119 -14.57 -4.04 -3.11
CA LEU A 119 -14.66 -5.50 -3.18
C LEU A 119 -15.83 -5.98 -2.33
N THR A 120 -16.57 -6.95 -2.84
CA THR A 120 -17.65 -7.65 -2.13
C THR A 120 -17.12 -8.90 -1.43
N ASP A 121 -17.96 -9.53 -0.60
CA ASP A 121 -17.64 -10.82 0.01
C ASP A 121 -17.44 -11.90 -1.06
N ASP A 122 -18.23 -11.92 -2.14
CA ASP A 122 -18.05 -12.84 -3.27
C ASP A 122 -16.71 -12.63 -3.98
N ASP A 123 -16.30 -11.36 -4.18
CA ASP A 123 -14.97 -11.04 -4.72
C ASP A 123 -13.87 -11.61 -3.80
N LEU A 124 -14.04 -11.44 -2.49
CA LEU A 124 -13.06 -11.89 -1.50
C LEU A 124 -12.97 -13.42 -1.43
N GLU A 125 -14.10 -14.14 -1.47
CA GLU A 125 -14.12 -15.59 -1.54
C GLU A 125 -13.47 -16.09 -2.84
N MET A 126 -13.76 -15.48 -3.98
CA MET A 126 -13.12 -15.77 -5.26
C MET A 126 -11.61 -15.54 -5.22
N LEU A 127 -11.15 -14.45 -4.59
CA LEU A 127 -9.72 -14.14 -4.45
C LEU A 127 -8.98 -15.17 -3.59
N LEU A 128 -9.63 -15.73 -2.56
CA LEU A 128 -9.05 -16.69 -1.62
C LEU A 128 -9.28 -18.17 -2.02
N ALA A 129 -10.10 -18.41 -3.05
CA ALA A 129 -10.38 -19.76 -3.54
C ALA A 129 -9.12 -20.40 -4.15
N ASP A 130 -9.04 -21.70 -4.07
CA ASP A 130 -7.99 -22.48 -4.74
C ASP A 130 -8.03 -22.25 -6.25
N ASN A 131 -6.84 -22.16 -6.84
CA ASN A 131 -6.69 -21.97 -8.27
C ASN A 131 -5.60 -22.92 -8.81
N PRO A 132 -5.98 -24.08 -9.38
CA PRO A 132 -5.02 -25.04 -9.93
C PRO A 132 -4.22 -24.49 -11.14
N LYS A 133 -4.67 -23.38 -11.73
CA LYS A 133 -3.98 -22.68 -12.81
C LYS A 133 -3.07 -21.54 -12.31
N ALA A 134 -2.99 -21.33 -10.99
CA ALA A 134 -2.06 -20.36 -10.43
C ALA A 134 -0.61 -20.71 -10.80
N GLY A 135 0.17 -19.71 -11.13
CA GLY A 135 1.62 -19.87 -11.28
C GLY A 135 2.28 -20.27 -9.96
N THR A 136 3.59 -20.48 -10.03
CA THR A 136 4.40 -20.90 -8.86
C THR A 136 5.59 -19.99 -8.65
N PHE A 137 5.57 -18.82 -9.25
CA PHE A 137 6.73 -17.92 -9.30
C PHE A 137 7.23 -17.53 -7.90
N VAL A 138 6.33 -17.11 -7.02
CA VAL A 138 6.69 -16.71 -5.65
C VAL A 138 7.18 -17.91 -4.86
N ARG A 139 6.49 -19.04 -4.97
CA ARG A 139 6.88 -20.30 -4.30
C ARG A 139 8.25 -20.79 -4.72
N ASP A 140 8.58 -20.71 -5.99
CA ASP A 140 9.80 -21.30 -6.55
C ASP A 140 11.01 -20.38 -6.38
N ASN A 141 10.83 -19.04 -6.52
CA ASN A 141 11.93 -18.08 -6.46
C ASN A 141 12.19 -17.50 -5.07
N PHE A 142 11.17 -17.42 -4.20
CA PHE A 142 11.30 -16.82 -2.85
C PHE A 142 11.20 -17.83 -1.72
N LYS A 143 11.38 -19.14 -1.99
CA LYS A 143 11.36 -20.19 -1.00
C LYS A 143 12.40 -19.93 0.12
N GLY A 144 11.91 -19.89 1.37
CA GLY A 144 12.78 -19.62 2.53
C GLY A 144 13.14 -18.14 2.71
N ILE A 145 12.61 -17.24 1.87
CA ILE A 145 12.82 -15.81 1.94
C ILE A 145 11.47 -15.15 2.23
N PHE A 146 11.46 -14.12 3.07
CA PHE A 146 10.33 -13.23 3.40
C PHE A 146 9.15 -13.92 4.12
N PHE A 147 8.69 -15.09 3.69
CA PHE A 147 7.43 -15.69 4.15
C PHE A 147 7.64 -17.09 4.71
N ALA A 148 6.73 -17.54 5.59
CA ALA A 148 6.69 -18.89 6.10
C ALA A 148 6.26 -19.93 5.05
N LYS A 149 6.49 -21.20 5.34
CA LYS A 149 6.11 -22.33 4.47
C LYS A 149 4.60 -22.31 4.18
N GLY A 150 4.24 -22.42 2.92
CA GLY A 150 2.85 -22.43 2.45
C GLY A 150 2.29 -21.06 2.08
N VAL A 151 2.83 -19.96 2.64
CA VAL A 151 2.38 -18.59 2.32
C VAL A 151 2.76 -18.20 0.89
N HIS A 152 3.93 -18.62 0.40
CA HIS A 152 4.37 -18.32 -0.98
C HIS A 152 3.36 -18.79 -2.04
N GLY A 153 2.89 -20.05 -1.95
CA GLY A 153 1.89 -20.58 -2.88
C GLY A 153 0.52 -19.90 -2.74
N LEU A 154 0.17 -19.47 -1.52
CA LEU A 154 -1.06 -18.69 -1.32
C LEU A 154 -0.95 -17.31 -1.99
N ILE A 155 0.21 -16.66 -1.95
CA ILE A 155 0.44 -15.40 -2.67
C ILE A 155 0.29 -15.62 -4.18
N ASP A 156 0.87 -16.69 -4.73
CA ASP A 156 0.71 -17.06 -6.15
C ASP A 156 -0.78 -17.25 -6.50
N THR A 157 -1.53 -17.97 -5.67
CA THR A 157 -2.96 -18.21 -5.85
C THR A 157 -3.78 -16.92 -5.84
N ILE A 158 -3.63 -16.09 -4.81
CA ILE A 158 -4.37 -14.82 -4.72
C ILE A 158 -4.01 -13.92 -5.90
N ARG A 159 -2.70 -13.83 -6.25
CA ARG A 159 -2.27 -12.99 -7.36
C ARG A 159 -2.87 -13.43 -8.70
N ALA A 160 -2.95 -14.76 -8.96
CA ALA A 160 -3.60 -15.29 -10.15
C ALA A 160 -5.12 -15.04 -10.16
N ASN A 161 -5.77 -15.10 -8.99
CA ASN A 161 -7.19 -14.79 -8.88
C ASN A 161 -7.47 -13.29 -9.10
N ILE A 162 -6.57 -12.40 -8.71
CA ILE A 162 -6.67 -10.95 -8.97
C ILE A 162 -6.75 -10.65 -10.47
N ASP A 163 -6.14 -11.46 -11.32
CA ASP A 163 -6.21 -11.27 -12.78
C ASP A 163 -7.60 -11.51 -13.37
N LYS A 164 -8.56 -12.07 -12.60
CA LYS A 164 -9.98 -12.18 -12.96
C LYS A 164 -10.76 -10.88 -12.71
N LEU A 165 -10.17 -9.93 -11.96
CA LEU A 165 -10.76 -8.64 -11.66
C LEU A 165 -10.27 -7.57 -12.64
N GLU A 166 -11.11 -6.54 -12.84
CA GLU A 166 -10.83 -5.38 -13.68
C GLU A 166 -11.03 -4.07 -12.92
N GLY A 167 -10.53 -2.98 -13.50
CA GLY A 167 -10.73 -1.63 -12.98
C GLY A 167 -10.31 -1.48 -11.51
N TYR A 168 -11.04 -0.67 -10.76
CA TYR A 168 -10.70 -0.38 -9.36
C TYR A 168 -10.78 -1.61 -8.44
N LYS A 169 -11.58 -2.64 -8.75
CA LYS A 169 -11.57 -3.89 -7.99
C LYS A 169 -10.19 -4.56 -8.04
N LYS A 170 -9.57 -4.58 -9.23
CA LYS A 170 -8.20 -5.09 -9.39
C LYS A 170 -7.19 -4.25 -8.63
N ASP A 171 -7.30 -2.92 -8.68
CA ASP A 171 -6.40 -2.01 -7.96
C ASP A 171 -6.49 -2.20 -6.44
N ILE A 172 -7.70 -2.32 -5.88
CA ILE A 172 -7.93 -2.60 -4.46
C ILE A 172 -7.29 -3.94 -4.06
N ALA A 173 -7.50 -4.99 -4.86
CA ALA A 173 -6.97 -6.32 -4.55
C ALA A 173 -5.44 -6.37 -4.63
N LEU A 174 -4.82 -5.72 -5.62
CA LEU A 174 -3.35 -5.59 -5.75
C LEU A 174 -2.77 -4.81 -4.58
N PHE A 175 -3.37 -3.68 -4.24
CA PHE A 175 -2.95 -2.85 -3.10
C PHE A 175 -3.08 -3.63 -1.78
N ALA A 176 -4.20 -4.33 -1.55
CA ALA A 176 -4.42 -5.17 -0.37
C ALA A 176 -3.39 -6.31 -0.26
N LEU A 177 -3.09 -6.99 -1.38
CA LEU A 177 -2.10 -8.07 -1.40
C LEU A 177 -0.70 -7.54 -1.09
N GLY A 178 -0.27 -6.44 -1.71
CA GLY A 178 1.01 -5.80 -1.43
C GLY A 178 1.11 -5.36 0.03
N LYS A 179 0.07 -4.69 0.56
CA LYS A 179 -0.01 -4.30 1.98
C LYS A 179 0.07 -5.50 2.91
N THR A 180 -0.59 -6.61 2.57
CA THR A 180 -0.54 -7.87 3.34
C THR A 180 0.85 -8.47 3.35
N CYS A 181 1.57 -8.43 2.23
CA CYS A 181 2.95 -8.90 2.15
C CYS A 181 3.91 -8.03 2.98
N MET A 182 3.67 -6.73 3.10
CA MET A 182 4.50 -5.81 3.89
C MET A 182 4.17 -5.79 5.38
N SER A 183 3.01 -6.31 5.79
CA SER A 183 2.57 -6.36 7.19
C SER A 183 2.72 -7.78 7.76
N GLY A 184 2.59 -7.93 9.07
CA GLY A 184 2.68 -9.21 9.78
C GLY A 184 3.76 -9.22 10.85
N LYS A 185 3.85 -10.29 11.66
CA LYS A 185 4.84 -10.43 12.74
C LYS A 185 6.27 -10.23 12.19
N GLY A 186 6.93 -9.14 12.59
CA GLY A 186 8.26 -8.77 12.11
C GLY A 186 8.30 -8.12 10.71
N GLY A 187 7.15 -7.71 10.14
CA GLY A 187 7.09 -6.95 8.90
C GLY A 187 7.56 -5.51 9.10
N PHE A 188 8.53 -5.07 8.28
CA PHE A 188 9.13 -3.73 8.37
C PHE A 188 8.66 -2.80 7.24
N GLY A 189 7.65 -3.18 6.48
CA GLY A 189 7.17 -2.39 5.35
C GLY A 189 8.09 -2.37 4.13
N HIS A 190 9.15 -3.21 4.09
CA HIS A 190 10.10 -3.28 2.97
C HIS A 190 10.78 -4.64 2.84
N PHE A 191 11.44 -4.90 1.71
CA PHE A 191 12.07 -6.18 1.34
C PHE A 191 13.60 -6.08 1.12
N SER A 192 14.26 -5.10 1.70
CA SER A 192 15.72 -4.88 1.53
C SER A 192 16.59 -5.86 2.32
N SER A 193 16.02 -6.69 3.22
CA SER A 193 16.77 -7.65 4.03
C SER A 193 16.05 -8.99 4.15
N SER A 194 16.72 -10.08 3.76
CA SER A 194 16.19 -11.44 3.87
C SER A 194 16.27 -12.01 5.31
N THR A 195 17.25 -11.55 6.11
CA THR A 195 17.53 -12.12 7.43
C THR A 195 16.43 -11.86 8.46
N ARG A 196 15.68 -10.80 8.31
CA ARG A 196 14.57 -10.44 9.21
C ARG A 196 13.27 -11.20 8.89
N TYR A 197 13.10 -11.64 7.65
CA TYR A 197 11.86 -12.21 7.14
C TYR A 197 11.81 -13.74 7.14
N GLY A 198 12.96 -14.42 7.09
CA GLY A 198 13.03 -15.89 7.14
C GLY A 198 12.59 -16.53 8.46
N LYS A 199 12.28 -15.72 9.49
CA LYS A 199 11.75 -16.14 10.78
C LYS A 199 10.26 -15.81 10.99
N ARG A 200 9.54 -15.40 9.93
CA ARG A 200 8.09 -15.19 10.04
C ARG A 200 7.38 -16.51 10.30
N GLU A 201 6.70 -16.58 11.40
CA GLU A 201 5.88 -17.74 11.80
C GLU A 201 4.43 -17.63 11.32
N ASP A 202 4.16 -16.76 10.33
CA ASP A 202 2.82 -16.60 9.78
C ASP A 202 2.34 -17.87 9.09
N THR A 203 1.24 -18.40 9.52
CA THR A 203 0.54 -19.47 8.81
C THR A 203 -0.20 -18.95 7.57
N PRO A 204 -0.53 -19.80 6.58
CA PRO A 204 -1.40 -19.43 5.49
C PRO A 204 -2.75 -18.85 5.97
N GLU A 205 -3.28 -19.35 7.09
CA GLU A 205 -4.54 -18.86 7.65
C GLU A 205 -4.41 -17.45 8.23
N GLU A 206 -3.34 -17.16 8.96
CA GLU A 206 -3.06 -15.80 9.44
C GLU A 206 -2.85 -14.82 8.28
N PHE A 207 -2.23 -15.28 7.19
CA PHE A 207 -2.10 -14.48 5.98
C PHE A 207 -3.46 -14.19 5.33
N ARG A 208 -4.36 -15.20 5.22
CA ARG A 208 -5.74 -15.02 4.73
C ARG A 208 -6.51 -14.02 5.58
N LYS A 209 -6.46 -14.17 6.91
CA LYS A 209 -7.11 -13.25 7.85
C LYS A 209 -6.60 -11.81 7.67
N ARG A 210 -5.30 -11.64 7.55
CA ARG A 210 -4.69 -10.32 7.32
C ARG A 210 -5.04 -9.73 5.96
N PHE A 211 -5.13 -10.55 4.92
CA PHE A 211 -5.59 -10.10 3.60
C PHE A 211 -7.04 -9.60 3.64
N ARG A 212 -7.96 -10.35 4.27
CA ARG A 212 -9.36 -9.93 4.51
C ARG A 212 -9.41 -8.60 5.25
N LYS A 213 -8.65 -8.46 6.32
CA LYS A 213 -8.57 -7.23 7.11
C LYS A 213 -8.06 -6.04 6.27
N ASN A 214 -7.05 -6.23 5.42
CA ASN A 214 -6.56 -5.17 4.56
C ASN A 214 -7.57 -4.79 3.46
N VAL A 215 -8.30 -5.74 2.89
CA VAL A 215 -9.40 -5.45 1.95
C VAL A 215 -10.47 -4.61 2.63
N ALA A 216 -10.93 -5.03 3.82
CA ALA A 216 -11.95 -4.29 4.58
C ALA A 216 -11.48 -2.85 4.90
N ARG A 217 -10.24 -2.68 5.33
CA ARG A 217 -9.64 -1.36 5.59
C ARG A 217 -9.59 -0.49 4.33
N ILE A 218 -9.21 -1.05 3.19
CA ILE A 218 -9.14 -0.29 1.93
C ILE A 218 -10.55 0.08 1.46
N ASN A 219 -11.53 -0.84 1.52
CA ASN A 219 -12.92 -0.54 1.22
C ASN A 219 -13.45 0.63 2.06
N ALA A 220 -13.12 0.67 3.36
CA ALA A 220 -13.54 1.72 4.28
C ALA A 220 -12.93 3.11 3.97
N LEU A 221 -11.80 3.14 3.25
CA LEU A 221 -11.16 4.38 2.80
C LEU A 221 -11.77 4.95 1.51
N VAL A 222 -12.54 4.16 0.77
CA VAL A 222 -13.12 4.60 -0.50
C VAL A 222 -14.29 5.54 -0.26
N PHE A 223 -14.27 6.71 -0.89
CA PHE A 223 -15.37 7.68 -0.87
C PHE A 223 -15.29 8.64 -2.06
N ASP A 224 -16.43 9.27 -2.34
CA ASP A 224 -16.53 10.35 -3.31
C ASP A 224 -16.46 11.70 -2.60
N ASN A 225 -15.51 12.54 -2.97
CA ASN A 225 -15.42 13.91 -2.47
C ASN A 225 -16.03 14.93 -3.44
N GLY A 226 -16.73 14.49 -4.50
CA GLY A 226 -17.33 15.33 -5.52
C GLY A 226 -16.34 15.93 -6.53
N LYS A 227 -15.04 15.67 -6.39
CA LYS A 227 -13.99 16.17 -7.30
C LYS A 227 -13.41 15.04 -8.16
N GLU A 228 -12.92 15.35 -9.35
CA GLU A 228 -12.27 14.40 -10.23
C GLU A 228 -10.78 14.22 -9.84
N CYS A 229 -10.52 13.32 -8.89
CA CYS A 229 -9.16 12.95 -8.53
C CYS A 229 -8.57 11.94 -9.53
N LYS A 230 -7.25 11.99 -9.73
CA LYS A 230 -6.54 11.10 -10.68
C LYS A 230 -5.28 10.52 -10.07
N ALA A 231 -4.95 9.28 -10.48
CA ALA A 231 -3.69 8.62 -10.18
C ALA A 231 -2.89 8.47 -11.48
N CYS A 232 -1.61 8.83 -11.43
CA CYS A 232 -0.68 8.74 -12.54
C CYS A 232 0.52 7.88 -12.17
N ARG A 233 1.16 7.26 -13.17
CA ARG A 233 2.41 6.54 -13.02
C ARG A 233 3.41 6.98 -14.08
N LYS A 234 4.07 8.09 -13.82
CA LYS A 234 5.01 8.72 -14.75
C LYS A 234 6.29 9.13 -14.02
N ASP A 235 7.36 9.30 -14.77
CA ASP A 235 8.47 10.09 -14.27
C ASP A 235 7.98 11.52 -13.98
N VAL A 236 8.45 12.11 -12.89
CA VAL A 236 8.00 13.43 -12.46
C VAL A 236 8.28 14.53 -13.49
N ASN A 237 9.38 14.41 -14.23
CA ASN A 237 9.75 15.36 -15.26
C ASN A 237 8.82 15.29 -16.49
N GLU A 238 8.22 14.12 -16.73
CA GLU A 238 7.20 13.94 -17.77
C GLU A 238 5.81 14.34 -17.27
N PHE A 239 5.53 14.11 -16.00
CA PHE A 239 4.24 14.35 -15.39
C PHE A 239 3.93 15.85 -15.19
N LEU A 240 4.87 16.60 -14.60
CA LEU A 240 4.63 17.99 -14.21
C LEU A 240 4.26 18.92 -15.35
N PRO A 241 4.87 18.83 -16.57
CA PRO A 241 4.47 19.68 -17.69
C PRO A 241 3.03 19.45 -18.19
N GLU A 242 2.43 18.31 -17.88
CA GLU A 242 1.09 17.93 -18.37
C GLU A 242 -0.04 18.31 -17.41
N VAL A 243 0.28 18.76 -16.19
CA VAL A 243 -0.73 19.01 -15.16
C VAL A 243 -0.76 20.47 -14.72
N LYS A 244 -1.93 20.89 -14.22
CA LYS A 244 -2.14 22.20 -13.59
C LYS A 244 -2.91 21.99 -12.30
N ALA A 245 -2.50 22.67 -11.25
CA ALA A 245 -3.19 22.70 -9.96
C ALA A 245 -2.80 24.00 -9.24
N ASP A 246 -3.57 24.36 -8.21
CA ASP A 246 -3.30 25.55 -7.40
C ASP A 246 -2.09 25.33 -6.48
N LEU A 247 -1.85 24.07 -6.06
CA LEU A 247 -0.75 23.69 -5.19
C LEU A 247 -0.02 22.47 -5.74
N ALA A 248 1.30 22.47 -5.62
CA ALA A 248 2.13 21.30 -5.85
C ALA A 248 2.84 20.89 -4.55
N TYR A 249 2.62 19.64 -4.12
CA TYR A 249 3.31 19.02 -2.99
C TYR A 249 4.46 18.15 -3.49
N PHE A 250 5.68 18.42 -2.98
CA PHE A 250 6.90 17.72 -3.36
C PHE A 250 7.53 17.06 -2.15
N ASP A 251 7.60 15.74 -2.15
CA ASP A 251 8.30 14.92 -1.17
C ASP A 251 9.15 13.86 -1.89
N PRO A 252 10.21 14.26 -2.60
CA PRO A 252 11.02 13.36 -3.41
C PRO A 252 11.77 12.36 -2.54
N PRO A 253 12.21 11.22 -3.10
CA PRO A 253 13.09 10.27 -2.41
C PRO A 253 14.34 10.96 -1.85
N TYR A 254 14.66 10.68 -0.58
CA TYR A 254 15.84 11.26 0.06
C TYR A 254 17.10 10.48 -0.30
N ALA A 255 18.08 11.18 -0.84
CA ALA A 255 19.45 10.70 -1.00
C ALA A 255 20.36 11.51 -0.08
N THR A 256 21.06 10.84 0.83
CA THR A 256 22.10 11.45 1.67
C THR A 256 23.45 10.81 1.38
N GLU A 257 24.54 11.47 1.68
CA GLU A 257 25.90 10.92 1.53
C GLU A 257 26.10 9.60 2.30
N PHE A 258 25.32 9.40 3.38
CA PHE A 258 25.45 8.24 4.29
C PHE A 258 24.35 7.20 4.11
N SER A 259 23.26 7.50 3.42
CA SER A 259 22.12 6.61 3.26
C SER A 259 21.37 6.94 1.97
N THR A 260 21.59 6.14 0.95
CA THR A 260 20.72 6.10 -0.22
C THR A 260 19.66 5.03 0.03
N THR A 261 18.46 5.43 0.45
CA THR A 261 17.33 4.49 0.47
C THR A 261 16.93 4.25 -0.99
N ASN A 262 17.41 3.15 -1.55
CA ASN A 262 16.93 2.72 -2.85
C ASN A 262 15.52 2.14 -2.69
N TYR A 263 14.51 2.96 -3.01
CA TYR A 263 13.10 2.58 -2.91
C TYR A 263 12.74 1.40 -3.83
N GLU A 264 13.32 1.33 -5.03
CA GLU A 264 13.11 0.21 -5.94
C GLU A 264 13.59 -1.09 -5.32
N LYS A 265 14.77 -1.08 -4.68
CA LYS A 265 15.30 -2.23 -3.95
C LYS A 265 14.50 -2.53 -2.67
N ALA A 266 14.01 -1.53 -1.97
CA ALA A 266 13.19 -1.72 -0.77
C ALA A 266 11.83 -2.35 -1.10
N TYR A 267 11.24 -2.01 -2.24
CA TYR A 267 9.91 -2.44 -2.64
C TYR A 267 9.90 -3.46 -3.79
N HIS A 268 11.07 -3.98 -4.21
CA HIS A 268 11.19 -4.87 -5.37
C HIS A 268 10.19 -6.04 -5.38
N PHE A 269 9.88 -6.62 -4.22
CA PHE A 269 8.96 -7.74 -4.13
C PHE A 269 7.53 -7.31 -4.49
N VAL A 270 7.02 -6.23 -3.87
CA VAL A 270 5.66 -5.76 -4.17
C VAL A 270 5.58 -5.16 -5.57
N GLU A 271 6.62 -4.51 -6.08
CA GLU A 271 6.69 -4.05 -7.47
C GLU A 271 6.61 -5.23 -8.46
N GLY A 272 7.40 -6.27 -8.25
CA GLY A 272 7.33 -7.49 -9.04
C GLY A 272 5.96 -8.17 -8.95
N LEU A 273 5.36 -8.18 -7.74
CA LEU A 273 4.05 -8.74 -7.50
C LEU A 273 2.93 -8.04 -8.31
N MET A 274 3.02 -6.72 -8.53
CA MET A 274 2.02 -5.98 -9.33
C MET A 274 1.92 -6.50 -10.76
N THR A 275 3.03 -6.89 -11.37
CA THR A 275 3.08 -7.45 -12.73
C THR A 275 3.21 -8.98 -12.75
N TYR A 276 3.31 -9.61 -11.59
CA TYR A 276 3.71 -11.01 -11.42
C TYR A 276 5.04 -11.29 -12.13
N TRP A 277 5.99 -10.40 -11.94
CA TRP A 277 7.35 -10.37 -12.51
C TRP A 277 7.42 -10.46 -14.05
N LYS A 278 6.33 -10.23 -14.77
CA LYS A 278 6.35 -10.21 -16.24
C LYS A 278 7.28 -9.09 -16.74
N GLY A 279 8.28 -9.46 -17.53
CA GLY A 279 9.27 -8.53 -18.07
C GLY A 279 10.34 -8.08 -17.07
N LEU A 280 10.47 -8.74 -15.91
CA LEU A 280 11.52 -8.49 -14.93
C LEU A 280 12.45 -9.69 -14.82
N THR A 281 13.75 -9.44 -14.74
CA THR A 281 14.79 -10.46 -14.55
C THR A 281 15.28 -10.41 -13.10
N LEU A 282 15.22 -11.53 -12.38
CA LEU A 282 15.72 -11.62 -11.01
C LEU A 282 17.26 -11.68 -11.02
N VAL A 283 17.89 -10.99 -10.06
CA VAL A 283 19.32 -11.12 -9.78
C VAL A 283 19.54 -12.39 -8.95
N GLU A 284 20.04 -13.44 -9.58
CA GLU A 284 20.16 -14.80 -9.01
C GLU A 284 20.98 -14.85 -7.71
N ASP A 285 22.11 -14.15 -7.67
CA ASP A 285 23.02 -14.15 -6.52
C ASP A 285 22.58 -13.21 -5.38
N SER A 286 21.49 -12.51 -5.55
CA SER A 286 20.98 -11.60 -4.52
C SER A 286 20.25 -12.37 -3.40
N LYS A 287 20.60 -12.10 -2.13
CA LYS A 287 19.94 -12.67 -0.96
C LYS A 287 18.45 -12.35 -0.88
N THR A 288 18.00 -11.30 -1.52
CA THR A 288 16.60 -10.84 -1.54
C THR A 288 15.91 -11.10 -2.87
N LYS A 289 16.61 -11.68 -3.85
CA LYS A 289 16.07 -11.95 -5.19
C LYS A 289 15.40 -10.70 -5.81
N HIS A 290 16.03 -9.52 -5.68
CA HIS A 290 15.55 -8.34 -6.37
C HIS A 290 15.75 -8.47 -7.90
N TYR A 291 15.02 -7.68 -8.67
CA TYR A 291 15.19 -7.63 -10.12
C TYR A 291 16.21 -6.54 -10.53
N GLU A 292 16.71 -6.64 -11.73
CA GLU A 292 17.55 -5.61 -12.37
C GLU A 292 16.72 -4.32 -12.55
N THR A 293 17.27 -3.16 -12.13
CA THR A 293 16.62 -1.84 -12.19
C THR A 293 17.26 -0.96 -13.25
#